data_2e318990350d3a6c901a48c5052c8147
#
_entry.id   2e318990350d3a6c901a48c5052c8147
#
_cell.length_a   1.000
_cell.length_b   1.000
_cell.length_c   1.000
_cell.angle_alpha   90.00
_cell.angle_beta   90.00
_cell.angle_gamma   90.00
#
_symmetry.space_group_name_H-M   'P 1'
#
loop_
_entity.id
_entity.type
_entity.pdbx_description
1 polymer ?
#
loop_
_entity_poly.entity_id
_entity_poly.type
_entity_poly.pdbx_seq_one_letter_code
_entity_poly.pdbx_strand_id
1 'polypeptide(L)'
;MKKNWRVEVIFAGSGGQGVVFSGVVLGAAATVYEGRYAVQTQGYGAQARGGSSWSSVIISDQEIGFTEVESCDILVAMNQQGFEEHIGKLGKNGILLVDEHLVKTEDSKFNSKTYRIP
;
A
#
# COMPACT_ATOMS: atom_id res chain seq x y z
N MET A 1 -20.71 -11.61 -18.09
CA MET A 1 -20.59 -10.25 -17.73
C MET A 1 -19.35 -9.95 -16.93
N LYS A 2 -18.73 -8.88 -17.28
CA LYS A 2 -17.48 -8.56 -16.64
C LYS A 2 -17.69 -7.70 -15.41
N LYS A 3 -17.09 -8.08 -14.33
CA LYS A 3 -17.19 -7.30 -13.12
C LYS A 3 -16.15 -6.20 -13.10
N ASN A 4 -16.54 -5.08 -12.57
CA ASN A 4 -15.58 -4.03 -12.30
C ASN A 4 -14.68 -4.49 -11.18
N TRP A 5 -13.38 -4.25 -11.31
CA TRP A 5 -12.52 -4.53 -10.19
C TRP A 5 -11.54 -3.40 -9.97
N ARG A 6 -11.14 -3.31 -8.74
CA ARG A 6 -10.28 -2.25 -8.29
C ARG A 6 -9.44 -2.80 -7.15
N VAL A 7 -8.14 -2.58 -7.22
CA VAL A 7 -7.22 -3.00 -6.19
C VAL A 7 -6.48 -1.78 -5.68
N GLU A 8 -6.40 -1.65 -4.38
CA GLU A 8 -5.77 -0.50 -3.74
C GLU A 8 -4.62 -1.00 -2.89
N VAL A 9 -3.41 -0.50 -3.18
CA VAL A 9 -2.19 -0.95 -2.55
C VAL A 9 -1.51 0.24 -1.90
N ILE A 10 -1.04 0.06 -0.67
CA ILE A 10 -0.24 1.08 0.01
C ILE A 10 1.12 0.49 0.34
N PHE A 11 2.16 1.24 -0.03
CA PHE A 11 3.52 0.97 0.42
C PHE A 11 3.87 2.00 1.47
N ALA A 12 4.35 1.58 2.63
CA ALA A 12 4.65 2.49 3.72
C ALA A 12 5.99 2.13 4.36
N GLY A 13 6.79 3.14 4.65
CA GLY A 13 8.09 2.91 5.26
C GLY A 13 8.85 4.20 5.37
N SER A 14 10.16 4.11 5.46
CA SER A 14 10.99 5.31 5.51
C SER A 14 11.38 5.72 4.09
N GLY A 15 11.87 6.95 3.98
CA GLY A 15 12.20 7.49 2.67
C GLY A 15 13.24 6.68 1.92
N GLY A 16 14.17 6.04 2.62
CA GLY A 16 15.23 5.30 1.97
C GLY A 16 14.87 3.89 1.56
N GLN A 17 13.64 3.47 1.78
CA GLN A 17 13.25 2.09 1.52
C GLN A 17 12.57 1.88 0.17
N GLY A 18 12.59 2.88 -0.70
CA GLY A 18 12.04 2.72 -2.03
C GLY A 18 10.52 2.72 -2.09
N VAL A 19 9.89 3.33 -1.10
CA VAL A 19 8.44 3.30 -0.99
C VAL A 19 7.77 3.98 -2.18
N VAL A 20 8.23 5.17 -2.53
CA VAL A 20 7.64 5.90 -3.65
C VAL A 20 7.94 5.19 -4.96
N PHE A 21 9.18 4.71 -5.10
CA PHE A 21 9.58 4.00 -6.31
C PHE A 21 8.74 2.74 -6.52
N SER A 22 8.43 2.04 -5.43
CA SER A 22 7.58 0.84 -5.53
C SER A 22 6.23 1.19 -6.14
N GLY A 23 5.64 2.29 -5.69
CA GLY A 23 4.36 2.70 -6.24
C GLY A 23 4.44 3.06 -7.71
N VAL A 24 5.50 3.75 -8.10
CA VAL A 24 5.68 4.12 -9.51
C VAL A 24 5.83 2.87 -10.37
N VAL A 25 6.61 1.90 -9.91
CA VAL A 25 6.83 0.68 -10.68
C VAL A 25 5.53 -0.11 -10.83
N LEU A 26 4.78 -0.24 -9.75
CA LEU A 26 3.54 -1.00 -9.82
C LEU A 26 2.55 -0.31 -10.74
N GLY A 27 2.41 1.01 -10.64
CA GLY A 27 1.50 1.74 -11.52
C GLY A 27 1.89 1.62 -12.98
N ALA A 28 3.19 1.72 -13.27
CA ALA A 28 3.66 1.59 -14.63
C ALA A 28 3.41 0.18 -15.17
N ALA A 29 3.62 -0.82 -14.33
CA ALA A 29 3.38 -2.19 -14.76
C ALA A 29 1.91 -2.39 -15.12
N ALA A 30 1.02 -1.83 -14.32
CA ALA A 30 -0.41 -1.98 -14.57
C ALA A 30 -0.84 -1.29 -15.85
N THR A 31 -0.32 -0.09 -16.11
CA THR A 31 -0.77 0.67 -17.26
C THR A 31 -0.05 0.26 -18.54
N VAL A 32 1.26 0.09 -18.49
CA VAL A 32 2.03 -0.16 -19.69
C VAL A 32 1.88 -1.61 -20.15
N TYR A 33 1.92 -2.54 -19.20
CA TYR A 33 1.96 -3.95 -19.57
C TYR A 33 0.61 -4.63 -19.50
N GLU A 34 -0.30 -4.13 -18.68
CA GLU A 34 -1.60 -4.78 -18.54
C GLU A 34 -2.74 -3.98 -19.12
N GLY A 35 -2.49 -2.77 -19.57
CA GLY A 35 -3.53 -1.96 -20.15
C GLY A 35 -4.60 -1.53 -19.19
N ARG A 36 -4.28 -1.47 -17.89
CA ARG A 36 -5.25 -1.06 -16.90
C ARG A 36 -5.09 0.40 -16.57
N TYR A 37 -6.07 0.94 -15.86
CA TYR A 37 -5.94 2.28 -15.32
C TYR A 37 -5.25 2.22 -13.97
N ALA A 38 -4.37 3.17 -13.72
CA ALA A 38 -3.68 3.22 -12.43
C ALA A 38 -3.44 4.67 -12.04
N VAL A 39 -3.63 4.94 -10.76
CA VAL A 39 -3.32 6.25 -10.19
C VAL A 39 -2.40 6.03 -9.01
N GLN A 40 -1.29 6.76 -8.98
CA GLN A 40 -0.31 6.66 -7.92
C GLN A 40 -0.29 7.98 -7.17
N THR A 41 -0.36 7.92 -5.84
CA THR A 41 -0.20 9.10 -5.01
C THR A 41 0.85 8.81 -3.96
N GLN A 42 1.34 9.84 -3.30
CA GLN A 42 2.37 9.67 -2.31
C GLN A 42 2.29 10.79 -1.29
N GLY A 43 2.89 10.54 -0.14
CA GLY A 43 2.90 11.53 0.90
C GLY A 43 3.90 11.15 1.97
N TYR A 44 3.93 11.98 3.00
CA TYR A 44 4.84 11.79 4.11
C TYR A 44 4.04 11.74 5.40
N GLY A 45 4.57 11.03 6.39
CA GLY A 45 3.91 10.94 7.66
C GLY A 45 3.94 12.26 8.41
N ALA A 46 3.32 12.27 9.58
CA ALA A 46 3.21 13.48 10.37
C ALA A 46 4.54 13.93 10.94
N GLN A 47 5.49 13.03 11.06
CA GLN A 47 6.79 13.38 11.63
C GLN A 47 7.58 14.21 10.64
N ALA A 48 8.13 15.30 11.12
CA ALA A 48 8.84 16.20 10.22
C ALA A 48 10.20 15.70 9.81
N ARG A 49 10.85 14.89 10.60
CA ARG A 49 12.18 14.44 10.25
C ARG A 49 12.31 12.95 10.47
N GLY A 50 12.98 12.30 9.55
CA GLY A 50 13.15 10.87 9.61
C GLY A 50 11.82 10.17 9.63
N GLY A 51 10.76 10.85 9.23
CA GLY A 51 9.45 10.30 9.32
C GLY A 51 9.16 9.29 8.23
N SER A 52 7.99 8.74 8.29
CA SER A 52 7.58 7.76 7.32
C SER A 52 7.18 8.43 6.01
N SER A 53 7.25 7.67 4.95
CA SER A 53 6.68 8.07 3.68
C SER A 53 5.78 6.94 3.21
N TRP A 54 4.92 7.26 2.27
CA TRP A 54 4.02 6.24 1.74
C TRP A 54 3.71 6.55 0.29
N SER A 55 3.35 5.52 -0.42
CA SER A 55 2.76 5.70 -1.73
C SER A 55 1.59 4.75 -1.87
N SER A 56 0.62 5.14 -2.64
CA SER A 56 -0.53 4.29 -2.89
C SER A 56 -0.73 4.15 -4.38
N VAL A 57 -1.24 3.00 -4.78
CA VAL A 57 -1.56 2.74 -6.17
C VAL A 57 -2.95 2.16 -6.22
N ILE A 58 -3.80 2.78 -7.02
CA ILE A 58 -5.13 2.25 -7.29
C ILE A 58 -5.12 1.73 -8.71
N ILE A 59 -5.44 0.47 -8.89
CA ILE A 59 -5.46 -0.17 -10.20
C ILE A 59 -6.89 -0.62 -10.47
N SER A 60 -7.38 -0.30 -11.65
CA SER A 60 -8.77 -0.60 -11.97
C SER A 60 -8.90 -0.95 -13.45
N ASP A 61 -9.93 -1.71 -13.76
CA ASP A 61 -10.27 -1.96 -15.16
C ASP A 61 -11.10 -0.84 -15.75
N GLN A 62 -11.41 0.19 -14.96
CA GLN A 62 -12.18 1.33 -15.42
C GLN A 62 -11.50 2.61 -14.97
N GLU A 63 -11.90 3.71 -15.60
CA GLU A 63 -11.36 5.01 -15.26
C GLU A 63 -11.55 5.30 -13.77
N ILE A 64 -10.53 5.87 -13.15
CA ILE A 64 -10.52 6.08 -11.71
C ILE A 64 -10.87 7.53 -11.43
N GLY A 65 -12.05 7.74 -10.82
CA GLY A 65 -12.48 9.09 -10.51
C GLY A 65 -12.11 9.54 -9.11
N PHE A 66 -11.64 8.63 -8.29
CA PHE A 66 -11.35 8.90 -6.90
C PHE A 66 -9.94 8.42 -6.62
N THR A 67 -9.08 9.30 -6.14
CA THR A 67 -7.67 8.97 -6.05
C THR A 67 -7.19 8.62 -4.65
N GLU A 68 -8.04 8.78 -3.65
CA GLU A 68 -7.65 8.41 -2.29
C GLU A 68 -8.01 6.98 -2.00
N VAL A 69 -7.11 6.28 -1.30
CA VAL A 69 -7.37 4.92 -0.90
C VAL A 69 -8.29 4.95 0.32
N GLU A 70 -9.46 4.37 0.18
CA GLU A 70 -10.40 4.30 1.28
C GLU A 70 -10.30 2.99 2.02
N SER A 71 -10.09 1.91 1.31
CA SER A 71 -9.97 0.60 1.90
C SER A 71 -8.90 -0.14 1.14
N CYS A 72 -7.78 -0.33 1.79
CA CYS A 72 -6.61 -0.90 1.17
C CYS A 72 -6.74 -2.41 1.05
N ASP A 73 -6.40 -2.94 -0.10
CA ASP A 73 -6.42 -4.39 -0.32
C ASP A 73 -5.09 -5.03 0.05
N ILE A 74 -4.01 -4.31 -0.16
CA ILE A 74 -2.68 -4.80 0.16
C ILE A 74 -1.90 -3.67 0.81
N LEU A 75 -1.39 -3.94 2.01
CA LEU A 75 -0.51 -3.00 2.69
C LEU A 75 0.86 -3.61 2.78
N VAL A 76 1.86 -2.91 2.25
CA VAL A 76 3.25 -3.33 2.36
C VAL A 76 3.90 -2.39 3.36
N ALA A 77 4.15 -2.87 4.56
CA ALA A 77 4.73 -2.04 5.62
C ALA A 77 6.18 -2.43 5.84
N MET A 78 7.06 -1.50 5.56
CA MET A 78 8.49 -1.75 5.59
C MET A 78 9.15 -1.28 6.87
N ASN A 79 8.42 -0.58 7.74
CA ASN A 79 8.91 -0.26 9.07
C ASN A 79 7.73 -0.16 10.01
N GLN A 80 8.03 -0.08 11.30
CA GLN A 80 6.97 -0.10 12.31
C GLN A 80 6.06 1.10 12.22
N GLN A 81 6.63 2.26 11.95
CA GLN A 81 5.82 3.47 11.86
C GLN A 81 4.85 3.40 10.71
N GLY A 82 5.30 2.90 9.56
CA GLY A 82 4.43 2.74 8.41
C GLY A 82 3.30 1.77 8.69
N PHE A 83 3.62 0.69 9.39
CA PHE A 83 2.60 -0.26 9.79
C PHE A 83 1.54 0.39 10.67
N GLU A 84 1.98 1.10 11.69
CA GLU A 84 1.04 1.69 12.64
C GLU A 84 0.19 2.78 12.02
N GLU A 85 0.76 3.54 11.10
CA GLU A 85 0.01 4.64 10.50
C GLU A 85 -1.03 4.17 9.51
N HIS A 86 -0.83 3.01 8.90
CA HIS A 86 -1.69 2.61 7.79
C HIS A 86 -2.48 1.33 8.02
N ILE A 87 -2.23 0.62 9.09
CA ILE A 87 -2.93 -0.66 9.30
C ILE A 87 -4.44 -0.47 9.41
N GLY A 88 -4.87 0.68 9.88
CA GLY A 88 -6.30 0.94 10.01
C GLY A 88 -7.02 1.05 8.68
N LYS A 89 -6.29 1.22 7.59
CA LYS A 89 -6.90 1.29 6.27
C LYS A 89 -7.01 -0.06 5.59
N LEU A 90 -6.40 -1.08 6.15
CA LEU A 90 -6.42 -2.40 5.53
C LEU A 90 -7.81 -2.99 5.63
N GLY A 91 -8.34 -3.44 4.51
CA GLY A 91 -9.67 -4.00 4.46
C GLY A 91 -9.76 -5.32 5.15
N LYS A 92 -10.99 -5.78 5.32
CA LYS A 92 -11.26 -6.96 6.11
C LYS A 92 -10.57 -8.20 5.58
N ASN A 93 -10.51 -8.35 4.28
CA ASN A 93 -9.87 -9.50 3.66
C ASN A 93 -8.55 -9.11 3.02
N GLY A 94 -7.94 -8.06 3.53
CA GLY A 94 -6.73 -7.55 2.94
C GLY A 94 -5.53 -8.41 3.21
N ILE A 95 -4.45 -8.10 2.53
CA ILE A 95 -3.18 -8.80 2.66
C ILE A 95 -2.17 -7.83 3.25
N LEU A 96 -1.47 -8.27 4.27
CA LEU A 96 -0.43 -7.46 4.91
C LEU A 96 0.93 -8.11 4.65
N LEU A 97 1.82 -7.33 4.06
CA LEU A 97 3.21 -7.76 3.86
C LEU A 97 4.08 -6.89 4.74
N VAL A 98 4.88 -7.49 5.59
CA VAL A 98 5.71 -6.73 6.52
C VAL A 98 7.14 -7.22 6.47
N ASP A 99 8.06 -6.30 6.77
CA ASP A 99 9.44 -6.66 6.98
C ASP A 99 9.53 -7.45 8.28
N GLU A 100 10.09 -8.64 8.19
CA GLU A 100 10.08 -9.57 9.31
C GLU A 100 10.89 -9.05 10.50
N HIS A 101 11.88 -8.22 10.25
CA HIS A 101 12.74 -7.72 11.32
C HIS A 101 12.30 -6.38 11.87
N LEU A 102 11.66 -5.57 11.05
CA LEU A 102 11.36 -4.20 11.42
C LEU A 102 9.93 -3.97 11.89
N VAL A 103 9.05 -4.93 11.68
CA VAL A 103 7.63 -4.73 11.99
C VAL A 103 7.14 -5.82 12.92
N LYS A 104 6.51 -5.40 14.01
CA LYS A 104 5.90 -6.33 14.96
C LYS A 104 4.40 -6.19 14.89
N THR A 105 3.72 -7.31 14.78
CA THR A 105 2.28 -7.32 14.59
C THR A 105 1.53 -8.14 15.63
N GLU A 106 2.21 -8.62 16.66
CA GLU A 106 1.59 -9.59 17.57
C GLU A 106 0.40 -9.03 18.33
N ASP A 107 0.35 -7.72 18.51
CA ASP A 107 -0.76 -7.12 19.24
C ASP A 107 -1.89 -6.64 18.33
N SER A 108 -1.79 -6.92 17.07
CA SER A 108 -2.76 -6.39 16.12
C SER A 108 -4.04 -7.20 16.13
N LYS A 109 -5.16 -6.51 15.98
CA LYS A 109 -6.47 -7.15 15.97
C LYS A 109 -7.14 -6.98 14.63
N PHE A 110 -6.43 -7.29 13.60
CA PHE A 110 -6.98 -7.19 12.26
C PHE A 110 -7.18 -8.58 11.67
N ASN A 111 -8.14 -8.67 10.77
CA ASN A 111 -8.49 -9.93 10.11
C ASN A 111 -7.92 -9.98 8.72
N SER A 112 -6.62 -10.05 8.62
CA SER A 112 -6.00 -10.09 7.30
C SER A 112 -4.93 -11.15 7.28
N LYS A 113 -4.58 -11.60 6.11
CA LYS A 113 -3.45 -12.50 5.94
C LYS A 113 -2.17 -11.70 6.05
N THR A 114 -1.24 -12.20 6.85
CA THR A 114 0.02 -11.51 7.07
C THR A 114 1.16 -12.37 6.55
N TYR A 115 2.00 -11.78 5.74
CA TYR A 115 3.21 -12.43 5.23
C TYR A 115 4.42 -11.65 5.71
N ARG A 116 5.37 -12.36 6.30
CA ARG A 116 6.59 -11.74 6.81
C ARG A 116 7.71 -11.99 5.82
N ILE A 117 8.33 -10.92 5.38
CA ILE A 117 9.34 -10.98 4.33
C ILE A 117 10.69 -10.62 4.95
N PRO A 118 11.73 -11.44 4.76
CA PRO A 118 13.06 -11.12 5.29
C PRO A 118 13.74 -9.97 4.60
#